data_a067413e14b6afcfbaf7ac15d57b105a
#
_entry.id   a067413e14b6afcfbaf7ac15d57b105a
#
_cell.length_a   1.000
_cell.length_b   1.000
_cell.length_c   1.000
_cell.angle_alpha   90.00
_cell.angle_beta   90.00
_cell.angle_gamma   90.00
#
_symmetry.space_group_name_H-M   'P 1'
#
loop_
_entity.id
_entity.type
_entity.pdbx_description
1 polymer ?
#
loop_
_entity_poly.entity_id
_entity_poly.type
_entity_poly.pdbx_seq_one_letter_code
_entity_poly.pdbx_strand_id
1 'polypeptide(L)'
;EDVTPETSTAVKLLKEELNINLIYDWIVNADQFEQKFGAELAAGNVPDIVMLSPNDFEDLASQGGLIDLSEAYEQYTCDALEGIYNYDGEFINVGKKDGALYGLPMGTDPAQMTSQMLYNMTQLESVGITSADQLPKTIEEFEALMDTDYDGDGKTGGPVLPACKNYMDAQLGDFTPFFHAYESWNDGWYDNNGTLEYAGINPKNKEVLAKLNEWYN
;
A
#
# COMPACT_ATOMS: atom_id res chain seq x y z
N GLU A 1 -24.05 15.46 -12.05
CA GLU A 1 -24.45 15.21 -10.64
C GLU A 1 -23.21 14.79 -9.89
N ASP A 2 -22.93 15.45 -8.78
CA ASP A 2 -21.80 15.09 -7.92
C ASP A 2 -22.12 13.74 -7.25
N VAL A 3 -21.29 12.75 -7.50
CA VAL A 3 -21.42 11.44 -6.86
C VAL A 3 -20.81 11.54 -5.47
N THR A 4 -21.66 11.42 -4.45
CA THR A 4 -21.21 11.29 -3.07
C THR A 4 -21.06 9.80 -2.70
N PRO A 5 -20.37 9.46 -1.60
CA PRO A 5 -20.31 8.07 -1.12
C PRO A 5 -21.70 7.43 -1.02
N GLU A 6 -22.69 8.15 -0.49
CA GLU A 6 -24.06 7.66 -0.28
C GLU A 6 -24.84 7.45 -1.59
N THR A 7 -24.47 8.18 -2.65
CA THR A 7 -25.13 8.11 -3.97
C THR A 7 -24.36 7.25 -4.97
N SER A 8 -23.28 6.60 -4.55
CA SER A 8 -22.46 5.75 -5.39
C SER A 8 -23.24 4.55 -5.93
N THR A 9 -22.83 4.03 -7.06
CA THR A 9 -23.43 2.83 -7.67
C THR A 9 -23.36 1.63 -6.73
N ALA A 10 -22.27 1.49 -5.98
CA ALA A 10 -22.09 0.39 -5.04
C ALA A 10 -23.15 0.45 -3.93
N VAL A 11 -23.40 1.61 -3.33
CA VAL A 11 -24.42 1.76 -2.28
C VAL A 11 -25.81 1.49 -2.81
N LYS A 12 -26.13 1.92 -4.04
CA LYS A 12 -27.42 1.61 -4.70
C LYS A 12 -27.60 0.11 -4.89
N LEU A 13 -26.60 -0.59 -5.39
CA LEU A 13 -26.63 -2.04 -5.57
C LEU A 13 -26.78 -2.79 -4.25
N LEU A 14 -26.08 -2.40 -3.19
CA LEU A 14 -26.24 -2.99 -1.86
C LEU A 14 -27.69 -2.87 -1.39
N LYS A 15 -28.34 -1.74 -1.64
CA LYS A 15 -29.74 -1.55 -1.25
C LYS A 15 -30.70 -2.36 -2.12
N GLU A 16 -30.51 -2.34 -3.42
CA GLU A 16 -31.42 -2.98 -4.39
C GLU A 16 -31.34 -4.50 -4.35
N GLU A 17 -30.12 -5.05 -4.31
CA GLU A 17 -29.86 -6.49 -4.41
C GLU A 17 -29.86 -7.19 -3.05
N LEU A 18 -29.35 -6.53 -2.01
CA LEU A 18 -29.15 -7.13 -0.69
C LEU A 18 -30.04 -6.55 0.39
N ASN A 19 -30.84 -5.52 0.09
CA ASN A 19 -31.63 -4.75 1.05
C ASN A 19 -30.78 -4.18 2.21
N ILE A 20 -29.52 -3.86 1.94
CA ILE A 20 -28.60 -3.24 2.91
C ILE A 20 -28.65 -1.73 2.71
N ASN A 21 -28.95 -0.99 3.78
CA ASN A 21 -28.88 0.47 3.79
C ASN A 21 -27.56 0.88 4.45
N LEU A 22 -26.53 1.15 3.61
CA LEU A 22 -25.22 1.58 4.09
C LEU A 22 -25.28 3.05 4.54
N ILE A 23 -24.85 3.31 5.76
CA ILE A 23 -24.76 4.63 6.37
C ILE A 23 -23.31 4.87 6.75
N TYR A 24 -22.76 6.00 6.34
CA TYR A 24 -21.43 6.43 6.78
C TYR A 24 -21.58 7.32 8.02
N ASP A 25 -21.16 6.85 9.19
CA ASP A 25 -21.24 7.64 10.42
C ASP A 25 -20.43 8.94 10.31
N TRP A 26 -19.30 8.87 9.63
CA TRP A 26 -18.44 10.00 9.33
C TRP A 26 -17.50 9.69 8.16
N ILE A 27 -17.00 10.74 7.51
CA ILE A 27 -16.02 10.67 6.43
C ILE A 27 -14.93 11.70 6.74
N VAL A 28 -13.68 11.26 6.76
CA VAL A 28 -12.51 12.12 7.02
C VAL A 28 -11.39 11.76 6.04
N ASN A 29 -10.37 12.60 5.96
CA ASN A 29 -9.14 12.23 5.27
C ASN A 29 -8.41 11.08 5.99
N ALA A 30 -7.66 10.28 5.26
CA ALA A 30 -6.97 9.11 5.79
C ALA A 30 -6.02 9.45 6.96
N ASP A 31 -5.35 10.59 6.91
CA ASP A 31 -4.45 11.09 7.97
C ASP A 31 -5.18 11.50 9.25
N GLN A 32 -6.50 11.66 9.21
CA GLN A 32 -7.36 12.01 10.35
C GLN A 32 -8.11 10.83 10.92
N PHE A 33 -8.07 9.68 10.23
CA PHE A 33 -8.89 8.52 10.58
C PHE A 33 -8.61 8.03 11.99
N GLU A 34 -7.36 7.76 12.35
CA GLU A 34 -6.94 7.27 13.66
C GLU A 34 -7.43 8.16 14.81
N GLN A 35 -7.26 9.47 14.66
CA GLN A 35 -7.69 10.44 15.67
C GLN A 35 -9.22 10.45 15.82
N LYS A 36 -9.95 10.44 14.70
CA LYS A 36 -11.41 10.46 14.69
C LYS A 36 -11.97 9.16 15.26
N PHE A 37 -11.46 8.02 14.83
CA PHE A 37 -11.88 6.71 15.30
C PHE A 37 -11.65 6.55 16.80
N GLY A 38 -10.46 6.91 17.31
CA GLY A 38 -10.18 6.87 18.74
C GLY A 38 -11.12 7.74 19.57
N ALA A 39 -11.50 8.92 19.07
CA ALA A 39 -12.46 9.80 19.73
C ALA A 39 -13.89 9.20 19.78
N GLU A 40 -14.37 8.61 18.69
CA GLU A 40 -15.66 7.95 18.62
C GLU A 40 -15.72 6.71 19.51
N LEU A 41 -14.66 5.91 19.49
CA LEU A 41 -14.53 4.74 20.36
C LEU A 41 -14.57 5.12 21.84
N ALA A 42 -13.86 6.19 22.24
CA ALA A 42 -13.88 6.70 23.61
C ALA A 42 -15.26 7.28 24.00
N ALA A 43 -16.04 7.77 23.05
CA ALA A 43 -17.40 8.23 23.25
C ALA A 43 -18.44 7.09 23.29
N GLY A 44 -18.03 5.85 22.97
CA GLY A 44 -18.92 4.69 22.86
C GLY A 44 -19.70 4.62 21.54
N ASN A 45 -19.32 5.41 20.56
CA ASN A 45 -19.91 5.40 19.22
C ASN A 45 -19.13 4.40 18.34
N VAL A 46 -19.58 3.16 18.32
CA VAL A 46 -18.93 2.08 17.56
C VAL A 46 -19.79 1.75 16.35
N PRO A 47 -19.24 1.81 15.12
CA PRO A 47 -19.98 1.40 13.92
C PRO A 47 -20.17 -0.13 13.89
N ASP A 48 -21.13 -0.59 13.08
CA ASP A 48 -21.34 -2.03 12.87
C ASP A 48 -20.16 -2.69 12.15
N ILE A 49 -19.50 -1.95 11.25
CA ILE A 49 -18.34 -2.40 10.47
C ILE A 49 -17.29 -1.29 10.45
N VAL A 50 -16.05 -1.66 10.72
CA VAL A 50 -14.90 -0.74 10.65
C VAL A 50 -13.69 -1.42 10.05
N MET A 51 -12.89 -0.67 9.30
CA MET A 51 -11.59 -1.12 8.83
C MET A 51 -10.54 -0.72 9.86
N LEU A 52 -9.80 -1.68 10.36
CA LEU A 52 -8.83 -1.51 11.45
C LEU A 52 -7.40 -1.70 10.96
N SER A 53 -6.47 -0.95 11.54
CA SER A 53 -5.06 -1.27 11.48
C SER A 53 -4.79 -2.58 12.27
N PRO A 54 -3.68 -3.29 12.00
CA PRO A 54 -3.32 -4.48 12.78
C PRO A 54 -3.22 -4.22 14.30
N ASN A 55 -2.74 -3.05 14.70
CA ASN A 55 -2.63 -2.67 16.11
C ASN A 55 -4.01 -2.46 16.74
N ASP A 56 -4.90 -1.71 16.09
CA ASP A 56 -6.27 -1.48 16.59
C ASP A 56 -7.06 -2.77 16.65
N PHE A 57 -6.88 -3.67 15.67
CA PHE A 57 -7.49 -4.99 15.69
C PHE A 57 -7.05 -5.79 16.92
N GLU A 58 -5.73 -5.86 17.18
CA GLU A 58 -5.18 -6.58 18.32
C GLU A 58 -5.69 -6.03 19.65
N ASP A 59 -5.73 -4.72 19.78
CA ASP A 59 -6.21 -4.03 20.98
C ASP A 59 -7.71 -4.28 21.21
N LEU A 60 -8.54 -4.10 20.19
CA LEU A 60 -9.98 -4.29 20.31
C LEU A 60 -10.37 -5.76 20.52
N ALA A 61 -9.72 -6.69 19.82
CA ALA A 61 -9.94 -8.12 20.03
C ALA A 61 -9.59 -8.53 21.46
N SER A 62 -8.46 -8.05 21.99
CA SER A 62 -8.03 -8.32 23.37
C SER A 62 -8.96 -7.75 24.44
N GLN A 63 -9.64 -6.64 24.15
CA GLN A 63 -10.58 -5.97 25.05
C GLN A 63 -12.03 -6.48 24.90
N GLY A 64 -12.29 -7.41 23.97
CA GLY A 64 -13.64 -7.91 23.68
C GLY A 64 -14.52 -6.88 22.95
N GLY A 65 -13.90 -5.93 22.26
CA GLY A 65 -14.59 -4.91 21.45
C GLY A 65 -15.04 -5.40 20.09
N LEU A 66 -14.64 -6.61 19.67
CA LEU A 66 -15.02 -7.22 18.40
C LEU A 66 -15.89 -8.46 18.65
N ILE A 67 -16.81 -8.72 17.72
CA ILE A 67 -17.64 -9.91 17.72
C ILE A 67 -16.88 -11.11 17.17
N ASP A 68 -17.07 -12.30 17.75
CA ASP A 68 -16.56 -13.56 17.19
C ASP A 68 -17.35 -13.93 15.93
N LEU A 69 -16.65 -13.97 14.82
CA LEU A 69 -17.17 -14.28 13.49
C LEU A 69 -17.03 -15.75 13.09
N SER A 70 -16.46 -16.60 13.94
CA SER A 70 -16.09 -17.98 13.58
C SER A 70 -17.29 -18.77 13.06
N GLU A 71 -18.41 -18.77 13.78
CA GLU A 71 -19.64 -19.49 13.38
C GLU A 71 -20.27 -18.84 12.13
N ALA A 72 -20.30 -17.50 12.08
CA ALA A 72 -20.87 -16.79 10.94
C ALA A 72 -20.04 -17.02 9.65
N TYR A 73 -18.72 -17.04 9.76
CA TYR A 73 -17.85 -17.35 8.65
C TYR A 73 -18.05 -18.76 8.13
N GLU A 74 -18.09 -19.75 9.02
CA GLU A 74 -18.33 -21.14 8.66
C GLU A 74 -19.71 -21.35 7.97
N GLN A 75 -20.72 -20.62 8.43
CA GLN A 75 -22.09 -20.76 7.91
C GLN A 75 -22.32 -20.01 6.58
N TYR A 76 -21.70 -18.85 6.40
CA TYR A 76 -22.03 -17.91 5.30
C TYR A 76 -20.91 -17.66 4.32
N THR A 77 -19.72 -18.26 4.52
CA THR A 77 -18.64 -18.14 3.54
C THR A 77 -19.04 -18.70 2.18
N CYS A 78 -18.34 -18.31 1.14
CA CYS A 78 -18.55 -18.82 -0.22
C CYS A 78 -17.20 -19.13 -0.88
N ASP A 79 -17.23 -19.91 -1.96
CA ASP A 79 -16.02 -20.35 -2.68
C ASP A 79 -15.10 -19.19 -3.08
N ALA A 80 -15.67 -18.03 -3.39
CA ALA A 80 -14.88 -16.84 -3.74
C ALA A 80 -14.10 -16.29 -2.56
N LEU A 81 -14.70 -16.20 -1.37
CA LEU A 81 -14.01 -15.77 -0.15
C LEU A 81 -13.01 -16.82 0.32
N GLU A 82 -13.38 -18.08 0.28
CA GLU A 82 -12.45 -19.17 0.61
C GLU A 82 -11.23 -19.18 -0.32
N GLY A 83 -11.42 -18.91 -1.61
CA GLY A 83 -10.35 -18.81 -2.58
C GLY A 83 -9.37 -17.68 -2.25
N ILE A 84 -9.85 -16.56 -1.70
CA ILE A 84 -9.00 -15.44 -1.25
C ILE A 84 -8.24 -15.81 0.03
N TYR A 85 -8.95 -16.32 1.04
CA TYR A 85 -8.37 -16.54 2.37
C TYR A 85 -7.54 -17.82 2.48
N ASN A 86 -7.75 -18.79 1.60
CA ASN A 86 -7.02 -20.05 1.57
C ASN A 86 -5.92 -20.08 0.50
N TYR A 87 -5.63 -18.96 -0.16
CA TYR A 87 -4.62 -18.90 -1.23
C TYR A 87 -3.25 -19.42 -0.76
N ASP A 88 -2.84 -19.08 0.46
CA ASP A 88 -1.61 -19.57 1.10
C ASP A 88 -1.89 -20.43 2.37
N GLY A 89 -3.18 -20.63 2.71
CA GLY A 89 -3.61 -21.34 3.91
C GLY A 89 -3.45 -20.58 5.22
N GLU A 90 -2.83 -19.40 5.19
CA GLU A 90 -2.44 -18.63 6.37
C GLU A 90 -3.14 -17.26 6.48
N PHE A 91 -3.58 -16.69 5.35
CA PHE A 91 -4.05 -15.31 5.31
C PHE A 91 -5.23 -15.04 6.25
N ILE A 92 -6.17 -15.96 6.36
CA ILE A 92 -7.30 -15.84 7.30
C ILE A 92 -6.85 -15.74 8.78
N ASN A 93 -5.65 -16.25 9.10
CA ASN A 93 -5.15 -16.23 10.46
C ASN A 93 -4.81 -14.83 10.96
N VAL A 94 -4.59 -13.87 10.06
CA VAL A 94 -4.39 -12.45 10.40
C VAL A 94 -5.63 -11.87 11.11
N GLY A 95 -6.82 -12.37 10.80
CA GLY A 95 -8.07 -11.97 11.45
C GLY A 95 -8.42 -12.75 12.72
N LYS A 96 -7.51 -13.63 13.20
CA LYS A 96 -7.76 -14.47 14.38
C LYS A 96 -6.99 -13.98 15.60
N LYS A 97 -7.64 -14.15 16.75
CA LYS A 97 -7.05 -14.00 18.09
C LYS A 97 -7.44 -15.19 18.97
N ASP A 98 -6.46 -15.83 19.60
CA ASP A 98 -6.67 -16.99 20.47
C ASP A 98 -7.49 -18.13 19.82
N GLY A 99 -7.40 -18.27 18.51
CA GLY A 99 -8.07 -19.29 17.71
C GLY A 99 -9.47 -18.92 17.21
N ALA A 100 -10.06 -17.81 17.65
CA ALA A 100 -11.35 -17.30 17.19
C ALA A 100 -11.14 -16.21 16.10
N LEU A 101 -12.08 -16.11 15.16
CA LEU A 101 -12.04 -15.14 14.06
C LEU A 101 -12.78 -13.87 14.46
N TYR A 102 -12.10 -12.74 14.55
CA TYR A 102 -12.69 -11.44 14.91
C TYR A 102 -12.68 -10.43 13.77
N GLY A 103 -12.00 -10.73 12.68
CA GLY A 103 -11.95 -9.84 11.52
C GLY A 103 -11.72 -10.62 10.24
N LEU A 104 -12.17 -10.05 9.12
CA LEU A 104 -11.89 -10.56 7.80
C LEU A 104 -10.71 -9.76 7.23
N PRO A 105 -9.52 -10.35 7.06
CA PRO A 105 -8.36 -9.62 6.58
C PRO A 105 -8.60 -9.08 5.16
N MET A 106 -8.22 -7.83 4.95
CA MET A 106 -8.16 -7.25 3.62
C MET A 106 -6.75 -7.44 3.06
N GLY A 107 -6.64 -8.17 1.97
CA GLY A 107 -5.41 -8.35 1.25
C GLY A 107 -5.50 -7.82 -0.17
N THR A 108 -4.37 -7.46 -0.71
CA THR A 108 -4.20 -7.19 -2.13
C THR A 108 -3.31 -8.27 -2.73
N ASP A 109 -3.47 -8.52 -4.02
CA ASP A 109 -2.55 -9.37 -4.77
C ASP A 109 -1.10 -8.87 -4.55
N PRO A 110 -0.17 -9.71 -4.07
CA PRO A 110 1.22 -9.32 -3.90
C PRO A 110 1.84 -8.69 -5.15
N ALA A 111 1.39 -9.08 -6.35
CA ALA A 111 1.82 -8.46 -7.60
C ALA A 111 1.38 -6.99 -7.73
N GLN A 112 0.32 -6.57 -7.05
CA GLN A 112 -0.13 -5.17 -7.02
C GLN A 112 0.65 -4.32 -6.00
N MET A 113 1.37 -4.95 -5.09
CA MET A 113 2.18 -4.28 -4.06
C MET A 113 3.65 -4.10 -4.50
N THR A 114 4.01 -4.54 -5.70
CA THR A 114 5.35 -4.34 -6.23
C THR A 114 5.47 -2.95 -6.86
N SER A 115 6.53 -2.23 -6.47
CA SER A 115 6.87 -0.96 -7.11
C SER A 115 7.17 -1.18 -8.58
N GLN A 116 6.60 -0.36 -9.43
CA GLN A 116 6.77 -0.43 -10.87
C GLN A 116 7.32 0.90 -11.41
N MET A 117 8.32 0.82 -12.27
CA MET A 117 8.82 1.97 -13.01
C MET A 117 8.04 2.12 -14.31
N LEU A 118 7.35 3.23 -14.47
CA LEU A 118 6.64 3.58 -15.70
C LEU A 118 7.47 4.55 -16.54
N TYR A 119 7.67 4.22 -17.80
CA TYR A 119 8.41 5.04 -18.74
C TYR A 119 7.51 5.65 -19.81
N ASN A 120 7.69 6.93 -20.08
CA ASN A 120 7.04 7.58 -21.21
C ASN A 120 7.79 7.22 -22.51
N MET A 121 7.29 6.23 -23.23
CA MET A 121 7.93 5.73 -24.45
C MET A 121 8.03 6.79 -25.55
N THR A 122 7.10 7.74 -25.66
CA THR A 122 7.18 8.82 -26.65
C THR A 122 8.43 9.68 -26.44
N GLN A 123 8.78 9.97 -25.19
CA GLN A 123 10.02 10.70 -24.88
C GLN A 123 11.26 9.84 -25.14
N LEU A 124 11.22 8.57 -24.74
CA LEU A 124 12.34 7.65 -24.93
C LEU A 124 12.65 7.40 -26.41
N GLU A 125 11.63 7.28 -27.25
CA GLU A 125 11.78 7.13 -28.70
C GLU A 125 12.48 8.31 -29.33
N SER A 126 12.31 9.54 -28.85
CA SER A 126 12.98 10.73 -29.35
C SER A 126 14.52 10.67 -29.20
N VAL A 127 15.01 9.88 -28.25
CA VAL A 127 16.45 9.66 -27.98
C VAL A 127 16.92 8.26 -28.37
N GLY A 128 16.10 7.54 -29.16
CA GLY A 128 16.48 6.26 -29.77
C GLY A 128 16.20 5.01 -28.91
N ILE A 129 15.54 5.14 -27.78
CA ILE A 129 15.12 4.00 -26.97
C ILE A 129 13.72 3.58 -27.42
N THR A 130 13.62 2.44 -28.10
CA THR A 130 12.40 1.98 -28.77
C THR A 130 11.86 0.67 -28.21
N SER A 131 12.55 0.04 -27.29
CA SER A 131 12.18 -1.25 -26.73
C SER A 131 12.57 -1.39 -25.25
N ALA A 132 11.89 -2.28 -24.52
CA ALA A 132 12.10 -2.50 -23.09
C ALA A 132 13.51 -3.02 -22.74
N ASP A 133 14.18 -3.72 -23.65
CA ASP A 133 15.53 -4.24 -23.42
C ASP A 133 16.61 -3.16 -23.38
N GLN A 134 16.29 -1.95 -23.90
CA GLN A 134 17.16 -0.78 -23.88
C GLN A 134 16.94 0.09 -22.61
N LEU A 135 15.96 -0.25 -21.77
CA LEU A 135 15.72 0.47 -20.52
C LEU A 135 16.84 0.23 -19.51
N PRO A 136 17.10 1.19 -18.61
CA PRO A 136 18.13 1.08 -17.57
C PRO A 136 17.97 -0.18 -16.72
N LYS A 137 19.09 -0.81 -16.42
CA LYS A 137 19.19 -1.99 -15.53
C LYS A 137 20.08 -1.74 -14.32
N THR A 138 20.79 -0.63 -14.29
CA THR A 138 21.62 -0.20 -13.18
C THR A 138 21.32 1.25 -12.81
N ILE A 139 21.79 1.67 -11.64
CA ILE A 139 21.66 3.06 -11.18
C ILE A 139 22.38 4.01 -12.13
N GLU A 140 23.57 3.66 -12.60
CA GLU A 140 24.37 4.49 -13.50
C GLU A 140 23.68 4.66 -14.86
N GLU A 141 23.07 3.60 -15.39
CA GLU A 141 22.28 3.69 -16.63
C GLU A 141 21.02 4.54 -16.43
N PHE A 142 20.40 4.46 -15.25
CA PHE A 142 19.24 5.28 -14.92
C PHE A 142 19.62 6.76 -14.77
N GLU A 143 20.75 7.07 -14.15
CA GLU A 143 21.30 8.44 -14.10
C GLU A 143 21.59 8.99 -15.48
N ALA A 144 22.24 8.21 -16.34
CA ALA A 144 22.50 8.60 -17.71
C ALA A 144 21.21 8.88 -18.50
N LEU A 145 20.14 8.15 -18.21
CA LEU A 145 18.83 8.41 -18.79
C LEU A 145 18.22 9.71 -18.27
N MET A 146 18.33 10.00 -16.96
CA MET A 146 17.87 11.28 -16.39
C MET A 146 18.61 12.49 -16.94
N ASP A 147 19.92 12.33 -17.25
CA ASP A 147 20.77 13.38 -17.79
C ASP A 147 20.62 13.58 -19.31
N THR A 148 19.70 12.86 -19.94
CA THR A 148 19.50 12.98 -21.39
C THR A 148 18.70 14.23 -21.74
N ASP A 149 19.15 14.96 -22.77
CA ASP A 149 18.41 16.07 -23.37
C ASP A 149 17.35 15.53 -24.35
N TYR A 150 16.08 15.55 -23.91
CA TYR A 150 14.96 14.97 -24.66
C TYR A 150 14.36 15.89 -25.71
N ASP A 151 14.54 17.19 -25.58
CA ASP A 151 13.95 18.20 -26.49
C ASP A 151 14.99 18.95 -27.32
N GLY A 152 16.29 18.70 -27.11
CA GLY A 152 17.37 19.28 -27.86
C GLY A 152 17.66 20.73 -27.48
N ASP A 153 17.25 21.19 -26.31
CA ASP A 153 17.49 22.56 -25.86
C ASP A 153 18.87 22.76 -25.19
N GLY A 154 19.64 21.69 -25.11
CA GLY A 154 20.99 21.66 -24.53
C GLY A 154 21.00 21.63 -23.01
N LYS A 155 19.87 21.37 -22.39
CA LYS A 155 19.76 21.19 -20.95
C LYS A 155 19.38 19.73 -20.62
N THR A 156 19.84 19.26 -19.50
CA THR A 156 19.36 18.00 -18.93
C THR A 156 17.91 18.19 -18.53
N GLY A 157 17.01 17.53 -19.23
CA GLY A 157 15.59 17.62 -19.07
C GLY A 157 14.95 16.25 -19.06
N GLY A 158 15.55 15.33 -18.31
CA GLY A 158 15.10 13.97 -18.20
C GLY A 158 13.73 13.82 -17.56
N PRO A 159 13.15 12.62 -17.60
CA PRO A 159 11.91 12.33 -16.90
C PRO A 159 12.07 12.70 -15.44
N VAL A 160 11.23 13.62 -15.00
CA VAL A 160 11.19 14.03 -13.60
C VAL A 160 10.76 12.81 -12.80
N LEU A 161 11.61 12.33 -11.93
CA LEU A 161 11.24 11.29 -10.97
C LEU A 161 10.27 11.93 -9.96
N PRO A 162 8.98 11.59 -9.99
CA PRO A 162 8.03 12.22 -9.08
C PRO A 162 8.35 11.83 -7.65
N ALA A 163 8.38 12.82 -6.76
CA ALA A 163 8.55 12.59 -5.34
C ALA A 163 7.40 13.24 -4.58
N CYS A 164 6.94 12.60 -3.52
CA CYS A 164 5.94 13.15 -2.63
C CYS A 164 6.39 13.04 -1.17
N LYS A 165 5.61 13.61 -0.26
CA LYS A 165 5.90 13.61 1.17
C LYS A 165 6.15 12.21 1.75
N ASN A 166 5.42 11.22 1.23
CA ASN A 166 5.52 9.82 1.66
C ASN A 166 6.28 8.98 0.61
N TYR A 167 7.48 9.39 0.27
CA TYR A 167 8.31 8.78 -0.78
C TYR A 167 8.61 7.28 -0.61
N MET A 168 8.22 6.68 0.52
CA MET A 168 8.39 5.26 0.84
C MET A 168 7.09 4.46 0.74
N ASP A 169 5.94 5.13 0.62
CA ASP A 169 4.62 4.50 0.64
C ASP A 169 3.67 5.26 -0.30
N ALA A 170 4.22 5.83 -1.35
CA ALA A 170 3.43 6.64 -2.25
C ALA A 170 2.99 5.82 -3.47
N GLN A 171 1.74 5.91 -3.81
CA GLN A 171 1.22 5.39 -5.08
C GLN A 171 1.94 6.01 -6.30
N LEU A 172 2.61 7.14 -6.09
CA LEU A 172 3.39 7.83 -7.09
C LEU A 172 4.71 8.30 -6.46
N GLY A 173 5.85 7.81 -6.96
CA GLY A 173 7.17 8.20 -6.46
C GLY A 173 7.66 7.34 -5.30
N ASP A 174 7.42 6.05 -5.34
CA ASP A 174 8.00 5.08 -4.40
C ASP A 174 9.49 4.86 -4.70
N PHE A 175 10.35 5.22 -3.74
CA PHE A 175 11.79 5.06 -3.85
C PHE A 175 12.33 3.73 -3.31
N THR A 176 11.49 2.85 -2.83
CA THR A 176 11.88 1.51 -2.33
C THR A 176 12.78 0.74 -3.32
N PRO A 177 12.53 0.74 -4.65
CA PRO A 177 13.41 0.07 -5.60
C PRO A 177 14.86 0.56 -5.59
N PHE A 178 15.08 1.85 -5.27
CA PHE A 178 16.44 2.38 -5.17
C PHE A 178 17.15 1.89 -3.91
N PHE A 179 16.44 1.69 -2.80
CA PHE A 179 17.02 1.03 -1.63
C PHE A 179 17.42 -0.41 -1.94
N HIS A 180 16.58 -1.15 -2.65
CA HIS A 180 16.88 -2.52 -3.06
C HIS A 180 18.10 -2.58 -4.01
N ALA A 181 18.26 -1.61 -4.91
CA ALA A 181 19.44 -1.54 -5.78
C ALA A 181 20.76 -1.39 -5.02
N TYR A 182 20.74 -0.83 -3.82
CA TYR A 182 21.88 -0.78 -2.90
C TYR A 182 21.93 -1.95 -1.91
N GLU A 183 21.17 -3.03 -2.18
CA GLU A 183 21.04 -4.17 -1.28
C GLU A 183 20.62 -3.75 0.13
N SER A 184 19.71 -2.80 0.21
CA SER A 184 19.15 -2.31 1.45
C SER A 184 17.63 -2.34 1.41
N TRP A 185 17.00 -2.26 2.56
CA TRP A 185 15.56 -2.10 2.71
C TRP A 185 15.31 -0.87 3.58
N ASN A 186 14.30 -0.12 3.25
CA ASN A 186 13.93 1.10 3.95
C ASN A 186 13.05 0.85 5.18
N ASP A 187 12.38 -0.29 5.22
CA ASP A 187 11.45 -0.67 6.27
C ASP A 187 11.34 -2.20 6.40
N GLY A 188 10.69 -2.65 7.48
CA GLY A 188 10.46 -4.06 7.75
C GLY A 188 11.60 -4.73 8.53
N TRP A 189 11.42 -6.00 8.77
CA TRP A 189 12.39 -6.86 9.45
C TRP A 189 12.96 -7.88 8.48
N TYR A 190 14.24 -8.13 8.52
CA TYR A 190 14.91 -9.11 7.67
C TYR A 190 15.84 -10.00 8.49
N ASP A 191 16.04 -11.20 8.00
CA ASP A 191 16.99 -12.15 8.59
C ASP A 191 18.41 -11.84 8.09
N ASN A 192 19.26 -11.36 8.99
CA ASN A 192 20.68 -11.18 8.76
C ASN A 192 21.43 -12.36 9.38
N ASN A 193 21.60 -13.44 8.61
CA ASN A 193 22.33 -14.63 9.03
C ASN A 193 21.85 -15.23 10.37
N GLY A 194 20.55 -15.36 10.56
CA GLY A 194 19.93 -15.90 11.77
C GLY A 194 19.65 -14.87 12.87
N THR A 195 19.93 -13.59 12.59
CA THR A 195 19.57 -12.47 13.48
C THR A 195 18.54 -11.61 12.82
N LEU A 196 17.40 -11.42 13.48
CA LEU A 196 16.35 -10.54 13.00
C LEU A 196 16.74 -9.07 13.23
N GLU A 197 16.85 -8.29 12.16
CA GLU A 197 17.23 -6.87 12.20
C GLU A 197 16.16 -6.00 11.56
N TYR A 198 15.96 -4.80 12.12
CA TYR A 198 15.07 -3.81 11.52
C TYR A 198 15.78 -3.05 10.38
N ALA A 199 15.20 -3.10 9.20
CA ALA A 199 15.81 -2.58 7.98
C ALA A 199 16.01 -1.05 7.99
N GLY A 200 15.12 -0.30 8.64
CA GLY A 200 15.19 1.16 8.70
C GLY A 200 16.47 1.73 9.32
N ILE A 201 17.20 0.93 10.12
CA ILE A 201 18.49 1.33 10.71
C ILE A 201 19.71 0.79 9.96
N ASN A 202 19.53 0.14 8.81
CA ASN A 202 20.62 -0.40 8.01
C ASN A 202 21.58 0.73 7.58
N PRO A 203 22.90 0.62 7.85
CA PRO A 203 23.88 1.65 7.47
C PRO A 203 23.89 1.97 5.97
N LYS A 204 23.58 1.02 5.09
CA LYS A 204 23.47 1.22 3.64
C LYS A 204 22.39 2.26 3.26
N ASN A 205 21.36 2.46 4.09
CA ASN A 205 20.35 3.47 3.84
C ASN A 205 20.95 4.89 3.72
N LYS A 206 22.08 5.14 4.39
CA LYS A 206 22.78 6.42 4.25
C LYS A 206 23.29 6.68 2.84
N GLU A 207 23.75 5.64 2.15
CA GLU A 207 24.25 5.74 0.76
C GLU A 207 23.10 6.07 -0.18
N VAL A 208 21.97 5.38 -0.03
CA VAL A 208 20.76 5.64 -0.82
C VAL A 208 20.26 7.06 -0.60
N LEU A 209 20.14 7.48 0.66
CA LEU A 209 19.69 8.85 0.99
C LEU A 209 20.65 9.92 0.46
N ALA A 210 21.94 9.66 0.45
CA ALA A 210 22.92 10.57 -0.14
C ALA A 210 22.73 10.69 -1.66
N LYS A 211 22.46 9.58 -2.35
CA LYS A 211 22.18 9.56 -3.79
C LYS A 211 20.86 10.26 -4.12
N LEU A 212 19.79 10.01 -3.37
CA LEU A 212 18.53 10.72 -3.55
C LEU A 212 18.66 12.24 -3.32
N ASN A 213 19.48 12.63 -2.36
CA ASN A 213 19.79 14.05 -2.13
C ASN A 213 20.59 14.66 -3.28
N GLU A 214 21.51 13.92 -3.91
CA GLU A 214 22.22 14.33 -5.11
C GLU A 214 21.26 14.57 -6.27
N TRP A 215 20.33 13.68 -6.50
CA TRP A 215 19.32 13.81 -7.58
C TRP A 215 18.33 14.97 -7.33
N TYR A 216 18.10 15.33 -6.07
CA TYR A 216 17.19 16.43 -5.71
C TYR A 216 17.80 17.81 -5.98
N ASN A 217 19.13 17.98 -5.84
CA ASN A 217 19.84 19.27 -5.94
C ASN A 217 20.48 19.50 -7.32
#